data_560bc3a82f16823724f92e144c46caa9
#
_entry.id   560bc3a82f16823724f92e144c46caa9
#
_cell.length_a   1.000
_cell.length_b   1.000
_cell.length_c   1.000
_cell.angle_alpha   90.00
_cell.angle_beta   90.00
_cell.angle_gamma   90.00
#
_symmetry.space_group_name_H-M   'P 1'
#
loop_
_entity.id
_entity.type
_entity.pdbx_description
1 polymer ?
#
loop_
_entity_poly.entity_id
_entity_poly.type
_entity_poly.pdbx_seq_one_letter_code
_entity_poly.pdbx_strand_id
1 'polypeptide(L)'
;ALGADMITIKDMSGLINPARISEMMQLFKSNLKIPVDFHTHCTPGYGLGAVLSAIVHGVDIVDTNIWNFAGGPAAPAIELIYIFCKKLGIELDVNMEAVAKINKELYTIRKELEAYDAVKQFPNPFNPLTDTLPANIDKLFDDAIAAAKSNNEEALLKACHAIEAYFNFPKPNELVKKAEVPGGMYTNMVAQLKQLNSMEILEDAMKLIPTVRLAAGLPPLVTPTSQIVGAQAVNCALDIKNGKPMYSNVSNQFVALVKGEYGKTPVPVDPEFRLKIAGTREEIPYDTSKYQMQENPVLTEFGGVKLAENEKEVLLMELFPAVAKNFLTKQKEARYMATHKATQAQQSVEVQKEEPITGKVVEAPMPGNIFKILVKPGDVVSKGQNVLVLEAMKMENNITSDYAGKVKRIL
;
A
#
# COMPACT_ATOMS: atom_id res chain seq x y z
N ALA A 1 -5.80 24.05 22.39
CA ALA A 1 -6.82 25.07 22.27
C ALA A 1 -7.77 24.88 21.08
N LEU A 2 -7.55 23.85 20.22
CA LEU A 2 -8.46 23.54 19.09
C LEU A 2 -9.46 22.42 19.41
N GLY A 3 -9.48 21.92 20.68
CA GLY A 3 -10.45 20.89 21.11
C GLY A 3 -10.07 19.45 20.70
N ALA A 4 -8.79 19.17 20.43
CA ALA A 4 -8.33 17.81 20.22
C ALA A 4 -8.31 17.06 21.56
N ASP A 5 -8.80 15.81 21.55
CA ASP A 5 -8.81 14.92 22.73
C ASP A 5 -7.51 14.14 22.87
N MET A 6 -6.79 13.92 21.75
CA MET A 6 -5.56 13.14 21.67
C MET A 6 -4.71 13.60 20.49
N ILE A 7 -3.42 13.36 20.53
CA ILE A 7 -2.50 13.52 19.39
C ILE A 7 -1.86 12.17 19.07
N THR A 8 -1.94 11.76 17.80
CA THR A 8 -1.25 10.57 17.30
C THR A 8 -0.04 10.97 16.46
N ILE A 9 1.13 10.43 16.80
CA ILE A 9 2.31 10.46 15.95
C ILE A 9 2.19 9.26 15.01
N LYS A 10 1.90 9.51 13.73
CA LYS A 10 1.67 8.46 12.75
C LYS A 10 2.89 8.26 11.84
N ASP A 11 3.75 7.32 12.22
CA ASP A 11 4.95 6.93 11.49
C ASP A 11 4.71 5.71 10.60
N MET A 12 4.00 5.91 9.51
CA MET A 12 3.69 4.85 8.53
C MET A 12 4.94 4.24 7.85
N SER A 13 6.03 4.96 7.85
CA SER A 13 7.29 4.51 7.24
C SER A 13 8.18 3.75 8.22
N GLY A 14 7.92 3.86 9.53
CA GLY A 14 8.77 3.32 10.57
C GLY A 14 10.14 4.01 10.65
N LEU A 15 10.25 5.26 10.22
CA LEU A 15 11.51 6.00 10.09
C LEU A 15 11.86 6.85 11.31
N ILE A 16 10.93 7.01 12.24
CA ILE A 16 11.23 7.67 13.52
C ILE A 16 12.11 6.71 14.34
N ASN A 17 13.39 7.05 14.43
CA ASN A 17 14.35 6.29 15.23
C ASN A 17 14.17 6.53 16.74
N PRO A 18 14.77 5.70 17.62
CA PRO A 18 14.62 5.82 19.06
C PRO A 18 15.03 7.18 19.62
N ALA A 19 16.10 7.79 19.13
CA ALA A 19 16.54 9.12 19.58
C ALA A 19 15.49 10.18 19.26
N ARG A 20 14.97 10.15 18.04
CA ARG A 20 13.97 11.12 17.57
C ARG A 20 12.67 11.04 18.36
N ILE A 21 12.16 9.82 18.62
CA ILE A 21 10.92 9.68 19.39
C ILE A 21 11.12 10.11 20.85
N SER A 22 12.30 9.90 21.45
CA SER A 22 12.63 10.41 22.79
C SER A 22 12.51 11.92 22.85
N GLU A 23 13.11 12.63 21.91
CA GLU A 23 13.02 14.10 21.82
C GLU A 23 11.56 14.56 21.64
N MET A 24 10.81 13.90 20.75
CA MET A 24 9.39 14.21 20.50
C MET A 24 8.55 13.99 21.75
N MET A 25 8.75 12.89 22.48
CA MET A 25 8.01 12.60 23.72
C MET A 25 8.32 13.65 24.79
N GLN A 26 9.59 14.00 25.01
CA GLN A 26 9.96 15.04 25.94
C GLN A 26 9.28 16.38 25.60
N LEU A 27 9.28 16.78 24.31
CA LEU A 27 8.63 17.99 23.86
C LEU A 27 7.10 17.93 24.08
N PHE A 28 6.44 16.86 23.69
CA PHE A 28 4.99 16.75 23.78
C PHE A 28 4.53 16.64 25.24
N LYS A 29 5.15 15.81 26.06
CA LYS A 29 4.78 15.65 27.47
C LYS A 29 5.05 16.90 28.30
N SER A 30 6.02 17.75 27.90
CA SER A 30 6.27 19.04 28.55
C SER A 30 5.23 20.11 28.16
N ASN A 31 4.59 20.02 27.01
CA ASN A 31 3.73 21.07 26.47
C ASN A 31 2.26 20.69 26.33
N LEU A 32 1.93 19.39 26.30
CA LEU A 32 0.57 18.90 26.11
C LEU A 32 0.02 18.28 27.39
N LYS A 33 -1.28 18.48 27.61
CA LYS A 33 -2.05 17.87 28.71
C LYS A 33 -2.98 16.74 28.24
N ILE A 34 -3.02 16.51 26.91
CA ILE A 34 -3.83 15.47 26.29
C ILE A 34 -2.96 14.25 26.02
N PRO A 35 -3.54 13.05 25.90
CA PRO A 35 -2.81 11.82 25.60
C PRO A 35 -2.05 11.92 24.28
N VAL A 36 -0.88 11.28 24.25
CA VAL A 36 -0.05 11.11 23.03
C VAL A 36 -0.02 9.64 22.67
N ASP A 37 -0.43 9.32 21.47
CA ASP A 37 -0.38 8.02 20.86
C ASP A 37 0.77 7.92 19.87
N PHE A 38 1.43 6.76 19.81
CA PHE A 38 2.52 6.50 18.87
C PHE A 38 2.24 5.27 18.02
N HIS A 39 2.09 5.49 16.74
CA HIS A 39 1.97 4.48 15.69
C HIS A 39 3.24 4.42 14.86
N THR A 40 3.86 3.24 14.76
CA THR A 40 5.05 3.03 13.91
C THR A 40 5.06 1.64 13.28
N HIS A 41 5.93 1.44 12.30
CA HIS A 41 6.15 0.17 11.60
C HIS A 41 7.60 -0.31 11.77
N CYS A 42 7.84 -1.62 11.58
CA CYS A 42 9.15 -2.23 11.80
C CYS A 42 10.01 -2.35 10.53
N THR A 43 9.51 -1.93 9.35
CA THR A 43 10.17 -2.19 8.07
C THR A 43 11.65 -1.75 8.03
N PRO A 44 12.04 -0.53 8.43
CA PRO A 44 13.46 -0.10 8.44
C PRO A 44 14.23 -0.57 9.67
N GLY A 45 13.58 -1.29 10.61
CA GLY A 45 14.22 -1.85 11.81
C GLY A 45 14.22 -0.94 13.03
N TYR A 46 13.51 0.17 13.04
CA TYR A 46 13.43 1.07 14.21
C TYR A 46 12.27 0.74 15.14
N GLY A 47 11.18 0.12 14.64
CA GLY A 47 9.88 0.05 15.28
C GLY A 47 9.90 -0.40 16.74
N LEU A 48 10.49 -1.57 17.05
CA LEU A 48 10.53 -2.09 18.42
C LEU A 48 11.32 -1.18 19.37
N GLY A 49 12.49 -0.70 18.93
CA GLY A 49 13.32 0.21 19.71
C GLY A 49 12.67 1.60 19.90
N ALA A 50 12.01 2.11 18.87
CA ALA A 50 11.30 3.39 18.94
C ALA A 50 10.10 3.30 19.91
N VAL A 51 9.31 2.22 19.87
CA VAL A 51 8.21 2.02 20.83
C VAL A 51 8.72 1.90 22.26
N LEU A 52 9.78 1.11 22.51
CA LEU A 52 10.37 1.02 23.86
C LEU A 52 10.87 2.40 24.34
N SER A 53 11.51 3.17 23.44
CA SER A 53 11.97 4.53 23.76
C SER A 53 10.78 5.46 24.08
N ALA A 54 9.69 5.39 23.33
CA ALA A 54 8.47 6.15 23.60
C ALA A 54 7.86 5.79 24.98
N ILE A 55 7.82 4.49 25.32
CA ILE A 55 7.31 3.99 26.63
C ILE A 55 8.16 4.56 27.78
N VAL A 56 9.49 4.48 27.66
CA VAL A 56 10.41 5.00 28.70
C VAL A 56 10.24 6.52 28.88
N HIS A 57 9.85 7.25 27.84
CA HIS A 57 9.65 8.70 27.88
C HIS A 57 8.17 9.11 28.06
N GLY A 58 7.30 8.18 28.45
CA GLY A 58 5.96 8.49 28.95
C GLY A 58 4.88 8.66 27.88
N VAL A 59 4.96 7.95 26.76
CA VAL A 59 3.84 7.83 25.82
C VAL A 59 2.62 7.25 26.55
N ASP A 60 1.42 7.70 26.19
CA ASP A 60 0.19 7.25 26.83
C ASP A 60 -0.41 6.04 26.11
N ILE A 61 -0.30 5.98 24.79
CA ILE A 61 -0.86 4.92 23.95
C ILE A 61 0.19 4.51 22.92
N VAL A 62 0.25 3.21 22.61
CA VAL A 62 1.06 2.68 21.51
C VAL A 62 0.23 1.71 20.67
N ASP A 63 0.33 1.84 19.37
CA ASP A 63 -0.27 0.91 18.43
C ASP A 63 0.63 -0.32 18.26
N THR A 64 0.03 -1.50 18.33
CA THR A 64 0.74 -2.78 18.24
C THR A 64 0.01 -3.75 17.32
N ASN A 65 0.69 -4.81 16.91
CA ASN A 65 0.08 -5.94 16.23
C ASN A 65 0.16 -7.20 17.09
N ILE A 66 -0.74 -8.15 16.85
CA ILE A 66 -0.69 -9.46 17.45
C ILE A 66 0.42 -10.31 16.80
N TRP A 67 1.05 -11.22 17.54
CA TRP A 67 2.26 -11.97 17.22
C TRP A 67 2.42 -12.39 15.76
N ASN A 68 1.45 -13.14 15.23
CA ASN A 68 1.54 -13.70 13.87
C ASN A 68 1.44 -12.66 12.73
N PHE A 69 1.05 -11.43 13.05
CA PHE A 69 0.90 -10.33 12.09
C PHE A 69 1.78 -9.13 12.42
N ALA A 70 2.73 -9.28 13.36
CA ALA A 70 3.61 -8.21 13.82
C ALA A 70 4.96 -8.20 13.09
N GLY A 71 5.69 -7.10 13.23
CA GLY A 71 7.04 -6.94 12.68
C GLY A 71 7.09 -6.66 11.19
N GLY A 72 8.27 -6.40 10.65
CA GLY A 72 8.44 -6.05 9.24
C GLY A 72 7.55 -4.87 8.81
N PRO A 73 6.65 -5.07 7.81
CA PRO A 73 5.76 -4.00 7.35
C PRO A 73 4.62 -3.64 8.34
N ALA A 74 4.55 -4.29 9.48
CA ALA A 74 3.57 -4.05 10.53
C ALA A 74 4.19 -3.40 11.77
N ALA A 75 3.35 -3.07 12.77
CA ALA A 75 3.79 -2.58 14.07
C ALA A 75 4.47 -3.68 14.91
N PRO A 76 5.18 -3.35 16.00
CA PRO A 76 5.73 -4.33 16.94
C PRO A 76 4.66 -5.24 17.56
N ALA A 77 5.07 -6.44 17.98
CA ALA A 77 4.19 -7.38 18.64
C ALA A 77 3.81 -6.91 20.05
N ILE A 78 2.51 -6.95 20.38
CA ILE A 78 2.00 -6.63 21.73
C ILE A 78 2.66 -7.52 22.79
N GLU A 79 2.99 -8.76 22.47
CA GLU A 79 3.61 -9.72 23.37
C GLU A 79 5.04 -9.28 23.77
N LEU A 80 5.81 -8.67 22.87
CA LEU A 80 7.12 -8.08 23.18
C LEU A 80 6.97 -6.83 24.06
N ILE A 81 6.00 -5.99 23.72
CA ILE A 81 5.69 -4.78 24.51
C ILE A 81 5.24 -5.15 25.93
N TYR A 82 4.43 -6.22 26.07
CA TYR A 82 4.02 -6.74 27.37
C TYR A 82 5.22 -7.15 28.25
N ILE A 83 6.24 -7.82 27.68
CA ILE A 83 7.47 -8.20 28.43
C ILE A 83 8.21 -6.94 28.88
N PHE A 84 8.40 -5.94 27.98
CA PHE A 84 9.05 -4.69 28.35
C PHE A 84 8.29 -3.96 29.46
N CYS A 85 6.97 -3.83 29.33
CA CYS A 85 6.14 -3.16 30.35
C CYS A 85 6.20 -3.88 31.69
N LYS A 86 6.12 -5.23 31.70
CA LYS A 86 6.27 -6.04 32.92
C LYS A 86 7.61 -5.80 33.62
N LYS A 87 8.72 -5.77 32.86
CA LYS A 87 10.06 -5.48 33.39
C LYS A 87 10.21 -4.03 33.89
N LEU A 88 9.47 -3.10 33.30
CA LEU A 88 9.40 -1.70 33.70
C LEU A 88 8.46 -1.43 34.87
N GLY A 89 7.66 -2.43 35.30
CA GLY A 89 6.62 -2.27 36.33
C GLY A 89 5.41 -1.48 35.83
N ILE A 90 5.17 -1.46 34.51
CA ILE A 90 4.01 -0.81 33.88
C ILE A 90 2.94 -1.86 33.65
N GLU A 91 1.75 -1.62 34.19
CA GLU A 91 0.57 -2.44 33.96
C GLU A 91 -0.11 -2.00 32.65
N LEU A 92 -0.36 -2.97 31.76
CA LEU A 92 -1.08 -2.73 30.52
C LEU A 92 -2.57 -3.05 30.73
N ASP A 93 -3.44 -2.13 30.32
CA ASP A 93 -4.90 -2.38 30.28
C ASP A 93 -5.27 -3.24 29.05
N VAL A 94 -4.69 -4.44 29.00
CA VAL A 94 -4.90 -5.42 27.92
C VAL A 94 -5.10 -6.81 28.50
N ASN A 95 -6.15 -7.48 28.07
CA ASN A 95 -6.38 -8.88 28.42
C ASN A 95 -5.46 -9.81 27.61
N MET A 96 -4.26 -10.09 28.13
CA MET A 96 -3.26 -10.91 27.45
C MET A 96 -3.67 -12.37 27.27
N GLU A 97 -4.59 -12.92 28.11
CA GLU A 97 -5.16 -14.26 27.90
C GLU A 97 -6.04 -14.29 26.66
N ALA A 98 -6.85 -13.24 26.45
CA ALA A 98 -7.62 -13.09 25.22
C ALA A 98 -6.71 -12.92 24.00
N VAL A 99 -5.63 -12.13 24.09
CA VAL A 99 -4.62 -11.98 23.04
C VAL A 99 -4.01 -13.33 22.66
N ALA A 100 -3.59 -14.14 23.65
CA ALA A 100 -3.01 -15.45 23.40
C ALA A 100 -4.00 -16.42 22.72
N LYS A 101 -5.28 -16.39 23.12
CA LYS A 101 -6.35 -17.18 22.50
C LYS A 101 -6.57 -16.75 21.03
N ILE A 102 -6.71 -15.45 20.79
CA ILE A 102 -6.90 -14.90 19.44
C ILE A 102 -5.70 -15.23 18.55
N ASN A 103 -4.47 -15.10 19.08
CA ASN A 103 -3.25 -15.39 18.32
C ASN A 103 -3.19 -16.85 17.84
N LYS A 104 -3.66 -17.78 18.67
CA LYS A 104 -3.77 -19.20 18.31
C LYS A 104 -4.75 -19.41 17.14
N GLU A 105 -5.90 -18.76 17.15
CA GLU A 105 -6.89 -18.84 16.06
C GLU A 105 -6.36 -18.15 14.79
N LEU A 106 -5.72 -17.01 14.91
CA LEU A 106 -5.14 -16.26 13.81
C LEU A 106 -3.97 -16.99 13.12
N TYR A 107 -3.31 -17.91 13.79
CA TYR A 107 -2.23 -18.71 13.20
C TYR A 107 -2.70 -19.49 11.97
N THR A 108 -3.89 -20.08 12.04
CA THR A 108 -4.47 -20.82 10.89
C THR A 108 -4.71 -19.88 9.70
N ILE A 109 -5.34 -18.73 9.97
CA ILE A 109 -5.59 -17.71 8.93
C ILE A 109 -4.27 -17.22 8.35
N ARG A 110 -3.27 -16.96 9.20
CA ARG A 110 -1.95 -16.53 8.74
C ARG A 110 -1.26 -17.56 7.85
N LYS A 111 -1.46 -18.85 8.14
CA LYS A 111 -0.97 -19.95 7.29
C LYS A 111 -1.66 -20.02 5.93
N GLU A 112 -2.97 -19.79 5.87
CA GLU A 112 -3.70 -19.70 4.61
C GLU A 112 -3.20 -18.55 3.73
N LEU A 113 -2.83 -17.43 4.34
CA LEU A 113 -2.30 -16.26 3.64
C LEU A 113 -0.84 -16.43 3.17
N GLU A 114 -0.13 -17.48 3.61
CA GLU A 114 1.27 -17.74 3.23
C GLU A 114 1.47 -17.86 1.70
N ALA A 115 0.44 -18.31 0.98
CA ALA A 115 0.47 -18.40 -0.48
C ALA A 115 0.70 -17.04 -1.17
N TYR A 116 0.34 -15.95 -0.51
CA TYR A 116 0.44 -14.58 -1.02
C TYR A 116 1.67 -13.84 -0.51
N ASP A 117 2.43 -14.42 0.41
CA ASP A 117 3.61 -13.79 0.98
C ASP A 117 4.77 -13.74 -0.03
N ALA A 118 5.38 -12.57 -0.16
CA ALA A 118 6.61 -12.40 -0.92
C ALA A 118 7.80 -13.12 -0.26
N VAL A 119 7.83 -13.15 1.07
CA VAL A 119 8.82 -13.85 1.89
C VAL A 119 8.07 -14.72 2.90
N LYS A 120 8.30 -16.03 2.83
CA LYS A 120 7.67 -17.01 3.72
C LYS A 120 8.43 -17.06 5.06
N GLN A 121 8.18 -16.08 5.90
CA GLN A 121 8.80 -15.97 7.22
C GLN A 121 7.71 -15.78 8.28
N PHE A 122 7.75 -16.62 9.32
CA PHE A 122 6.82 -16.59 10.44
C PHE A 122 7.59 -16.45 11.74
N PRO A 123 7.10 -15.68 12.70
CA PRO A 123 7.70 -15.67 14.03
C PRO A 123 7.55 -17.05 14.67
N ASN A 124 8.56 -17.46 15.45
CA ASN A 124 8.50 -18.67 16.25
C ASN A 124 7.34 -18.57 17.24
N PRO A 125 6.55 -19.63 17.46
CA PRO A 125 5.46 -19.61 18.42
C PRO A 125 5.97 -19.20 19.82
N PHE A 126 5.26 -18.29 20.46
CA PHE A 126 5.59 -17.80 21.79
C PHE A 126 4.35 -17.23 22.49
N ASN A 127 4.23 -17.53 23.78
CA ASN A 127 3.19 -16.98 24.65
C ASN A 127 3.85 -16.42 25.93
N PRO A 128 3.87 -15.10 26.14
CA PRO A 128 4.54 -14.48 27.28
C PRO A 128 3.91 -14.81 28.64
N LEU A 129 2.74 -15.45 28.67
CA LEU A 129 2.08 -15.88 29.92
C LEU A 129 2.54 -17.26 30.40
N THR A 130 2.95 -18.14 29.47
CA THR A 130 3.25 -19.55 29.77
C THR A 130 4.68 -19.94 29.46
N ASP A 131 5.32 -19.30 28.51
CA ASP A 131 6.63 -19.67 28.05
C ASP A 131 7.73 -18.94 28.83
N THR A 132 8.83 -19.64 29.10
CA THR A 132 9.99 -19.08 29.78
C THR A 132 11.07 -18.71 28.76
N LEU A 133 11.56 -17.49 28.85
CA LEU A 133 12.69 -17.04 28.02
C LEU A 133 14.01 -17.67 28.50
N PRO A 134 14.89 -18.09 27.59
CA PRO A 134 16.29 -18.40 27.95
C PRO A 134 16.95 -17.18 28.60
N ALA A 135 17.81 -17.40 29.60
CA ALA A 135 18.42 -16.32 30.38
C ALA A 135 19.18 -15.27 29.53
N ASN A 136 19.82 -15.71 28.46
CA ASN A 136 20.50 -14.80 27.50
C ASN A 136 19.52 -13.94 26.70
N ILE A 137 18.33 -14.45 26.41
CA ILE A 137 17.29 -13.70 25.70
C ILE A 137 16.57 -12.75 26.67
N ASP A 138 16.24 -13.23 27.87
CA ASP A 138 15.65 -12.38 28.92
C ASP A 138 16.55 -11.17 29.23
N LYS A 139 17.88 -11.39 29.28
CA LYS A 139 18.87 -10.32 29.44
C LYS A 139 18.84 -9.28 28.32
N LEU A 140 18.53 -9.64 27.05
CA LEU A 140 18.43 -8.68 25.95
C LEU A 140 17.30 -7.66 26.19
N PHE A 141 16.21 -8.06 26.85
CA PHE A 141 15.15 -7.12 27.25
C PHE A 141 15.64 -6.14 28.30
N ASP A 142 16.42 -6.60 29.27
CA ASP A 142 17.02 -5.71 30.29
C ASP A 142 18.04 -4.76 29.66
N ASP A 143 18.88 -5.27 28.76
CA ASP A 143 19.88 -4.46 28.02
C ASP A 143 19.18 -3.39 27.16
N ALA A 144 18.08 -3.74 26.48
CA ALA A 144 17.29 -2.78 25.69
C ALA A 144 16.66 -1.70 26.57
N ILE A 145 16.09 -2.07 27.71
CA ILE A 145 15.53 -1.10 28.68
C ILE A 145 16.61 -0.16 29.21
N ALA A 146 17.78 -0.68 29.58
CA ALA A 146 18.91 0.13 30.05
C ALA A 146 19.39 1.10 28.97
N ALA A 147 19.49 0.63 27.73
CA ALA A 147 19.88 1.47 26.58
C ALA A 147 18.84 2.55 26.27
N ALA A 148 17.55 2.25 26.33
CA ALA A 148 16.47 3.22 26.14
C ALA A 148 16.51 4.32 27.24
N LYS A 149 16.68 3.94 28.51
CA LYS A 149 16.79 4.88 29.64
C LYS A 149 18.01 5.79 29.54
N SER A 150 19.10 5.31 28.94
CA SER A 150 20.32 6.11 28.73
C SER A 150 20.38 6.83 27.40
N ASN A 151 19.33 6.75 26.57
CA ASN A 151 19.28 7.27 25.20
C ASN A 151 20.43 6.75 24.30
N ASN A 152 20.88 5.52 24.55
CA ASN A 152 21.89 4.86 23.72
C ASN A 152 21.21 4.11 22.57
N GLU A 153 20.98 4.81 21.45
CA GLU A 153 20.27 4.27 20.29
C GLU A 153 20.96 3.03 19.71
N GLU A 154 22.28 3.04 19.59
CA GLU A 154 23.00 1.90 18.99
C GLU A 154 22.83 0.62 19.82
N ALA A 155 23.03 0.71 21.14
CA ALA A 155 22.84 -0.43 22.03
C ALA A 155 21.38 -0.89 22.07
N LEU A 156 20.43 0.04 22.05
CA LEU A 156 19.01 -0.23 22.02
C LEU A 156 18.60 -1.01 20.76
N LEU A 157 18.99 -0.52 19.59
CA LEU A 157 18.67 -1.17 18.31
C LEU A 157 19.35 -2.54 18.21
N LYS A 158 20.60 -2.67 18.67
CA LYS A 158 21.29 -3.95 18.70
C LYS A 158 20.56 -4.99 19.55
N ALA A 159 20.09 -4.63 20.73
CA ALA A 159 19.32 -5.51 21.61
C ALA A 159 17.95 -5.87 21.00
N CYS A 160 17.21 -4.88 20.49
CA CYS A 160 15.91 -5.09 19.84
C CYS A 160 16.02 -6.01 18.61
N HIS A 161 17.00 -5.78 17.73
CA HIS A 161 17.21 -6.67 16.57
C HIS A 161 17.61 -8.09 16.97
N ALA A 162 18.33 -8.27 18.08
CA ALA A 162 18.65 -9.59 18.60
C ALA A 162 17.41 -10.30 19.14
N ILE A 163 16.50 -9.59 19.81
CA ILE A 163 15.20 -10.11 20.25
C ILE A 163 14.35 -10.51 19.02
N GLU A 164 14.20 -9.62 18.05
CA GLU A 164 13.43 -9.88 16.83
C GLU A 164 14.00 -11.07 16.05
N ALA A 165 15.32 -11.18 15.95
CA ALA A 165 15.98 -12.31 15.30
C ALA A 165 15.77 -13.64 16.02
N TYR A 166 15.80 -13.67 17.35
CA TYR A 166 15.51 -14.87 18.15
C TYR A 166 14.11 -15.40 17.86
N PHE A 167 13.13 -14.53 17.75
CA PHE A 167 11.75 -14.89 17.45
C PHE A 167 11.46 -15.05 15.95
N ASN A 168 12.46 -14.91 15.08
CA ASN A 168 12.33 -15.02 13.63
C ASN A 168 11.40 -13.95 13.01
N PHE A 169 11.37 -12.75 13.56
CA PHE A 169 10.75 -11.60 12.89
C PHE A 169 11.57 -11.13 11.69
N PRO A 170 10.95 -10.45 10.71
CA PRO A 170 11.66 -9.94 9.54
C PRO A 170 12.82 -9.01 9.89
N LYS A 171 13.93 -9.17 9.17
CA LYS A 171 15.11 -8.29 9.32
C LYS A 171 14.82 -6.88 8.79
N PRO A 172 15.55 -5.85 9.27
CA PRO A 172 15.50 -4.51 8.72
C PRO A 172 15.68 -4.47 7.20
N ASN A 173 14.86 -3.67 6.52
CA ASN A 173 14.96 -3.46 5.09
C ASN A 173 15.78 -2.20 4.80
N GLU A 174 17.06 -2.39 4.44
CA GLU A 174 17.99 -1.29 4.21
C GLU A 174 17.63 -0.42 2.98
N LEU A 175 16.95 -0.98 1.97
CA LEU A 175 16.50 -0.19 0.82
C LEU A 175 15.39 0.78 1.23
N VAL A 176 14.41 0.31 2.00
CA VAL A 176 13.33 1.14 2.55
C VAL A 176 13.90 2.21 3.46
N LYS A 177 14.86 1.85 4.32
CA LYS A 177 15.54 2.78 5.22
C LYS A 177 16.28 3.89 4.47
N LYS A 178 17.04 3.54 3.42
CA LYS A 178 17.79 4.51 2.60
C LYS A 178 16.90 5.41 1.75
N ALA A 179 15.80 4.87 1.21
CA ALA A 179 14.89 5.61 0.37
C ALA A 179 13.84 6.41 1.16
N GLU A 180 13.78 6.23 2.49
CA GLU A 180 12.83 6.89 3.38
C GLU A 180 11.37 6.76 2.92
N VAL A 181 10.97 5.55 2.55
CA VAL A 181 9.62 5.26 2.04
C VAL A 181 8.83 4.35 2.98
N PRO A 182 7.49 4.44 2.98
CA PRO A 182 6.64 3.49 3.70
C PRO A 182 6.84 2.06 3.22
N GLY A 183 6.83 1.08 4.14
CA GLY A 183 6.96 -0.33 3.82
C GLY A 183 5.87 -0.81 2.84
N GLY A 184 4.62 -0.34 3.00
CA GLY A 184 3.53 -0.62 2.07
C GLY A 184 3.77 -0.07 0.65
N MET A 185 4.39 1.10 0.52
CA MET A 185 4.81 1.63 -0.78
C MET A 185 5.85 0.72 -1.43
N TYR A 186 6.88 0.32 -0.68
CA TYR A 186 7.91 -0.60 -1.16
C TYR A 186 7.32 -1.95 -1.61
N THR A 187 6.46 -2.58 -0.80
CA THR A 187 5.85 -3.87 -1.15
C THR A 187 4.98 -3.79 -2.39
N ASN A 188 4.24 -2.68 -2.57
CA ASN A 188 3.46 -2.44 -3.79
C ASN A 188 4.35 -2.29 -5.03
N MET A 189 5.46 -1.52 -4.93
CA MET A 189 6.42 -1.39 -6.02
C MET A 189 7.05 -2.74 -6.40
N VAL A 190 7.45 -3.54 -5.41
CA VAL A 190 7.97 -4.90 -5.63
C VAL A 190 6.94 -5.79 -6.32
N ALA A 191 5.69 -5.78 -5.87
CA ALA A 191 4.62 -6.56 -6.47
C ALA A 191 4.38 -6.19 -7.94
N GLN A 192 4.34 -4.90 -8.24
CA GLN A 192 4.21 -4.40 -9.62
C GLN A 192 5.39 -4.85 -10.48
N LEU A 193 6.62 -4.62 -10.03
CA LEU A 193 7.82 -4.95 -10.80
C LEU A 193 7.98 -6.45 -11.03
N LYS A 194 7.52 -7.29 -10.09
CA LYS A 194 7.45 -8.74 -10.30
C LYS A 194 6.45 -9.11 -11.42
N GLN A 195 5.27 -8.49 -11.44
CA GLN A 195 4.29 -8.69 -12.50
C GLN A 195 4.82 -8.24 -13.87
N LEU A 196 5.62 -7.18 -13.88
CA LEU A 196 6.28 -6.64 -15.08
C LEU A 196 7.53 -7.44 -15.50
N ASN A 197 7.96 -8.45 -14.74
CA ASN A 197 9.27 -9.11 -14.93
C ASN A 197 10.43 -8.09 -15.05
N SER A 198 10.37 -7.01 -14.28
CA SER A 198 11.29 -5.86 -14.35
C SER A 198 11.84 -5.49 -12.98
N MET A 199 12.15 -6.50 -12.16
CA MET A 199 12.69 -6.29 -10.81
C MET A 199 14.04 -5.56 -10.80
N GLU A 200 14.79 -5.61 -11.89
CA GLU A 200 16.08 -4.94 -12.07
C GLU A 200 15.99 -3.41 -11.98
N ILE A 201 14.82 -2.82 -12.22
CA ILE A 201 14.64 -1.36 -12.13
C ILE A 201 14.19 -0.88 -10.74
N LEU A 202 14.00 -1.79 -9.76
CA LEU A 202 13.52 -1.42 -8.43
C LEU A 202 14.42 -0.37 -7.76
N GLU A 203 15.74 -0.56 -7.82
CA GLU A 203 16.68 0.36 -7.21
C GLU A 203 16.65 1.74 -7.88
N ASP A 204 16.53 1.78 -9.21
CA ASP A 204 16.45 3.03 -9.97
C ASP A 204 15.12 3.75 -9.68
N ALA A 205 14.01 3.02 -9.62
CA ALA A 205 12.72 3.58 -9.23
C ALA A 205 12.78 4.16 -7.78
N MET A 206 13.40 3.46 -6.85
CA MET A 206 13.59 3.94 -5.47
C MET A 206 14.43 5.23 -5.41
N LYS A 207 15.49 5.33 -6.22
CA LYS A 207 16.30 6.55 -6.33
C LYS A 207 15.54 7.74 -6.92
N LEU A 208 14.53 7.51 -7.74
CA LEU A 208 13.71 8.54 -8.35
C LEU A 208 12.60 9.07 -7.43
N ILE A 209 12.25 8.37 -6.35
CA ILE A 209 11.18 8.78 -5.43
C ILE A 209 11.36 10.20 -4.90
N PRO A 210 12.54 10.61 -4.39
CA PRO A 210 12.73 11.99 -3.92
C PRO A 210 12.48 13.03 -5.00
N THR A 211 12.94 12.78 -6.22
CA THR A 211 12.77 13.68 -7.38
C THR A 211 11.29 13.80 -7.77
N VAL A 212 10.59 12.66 -7.89
CA VAL A 212 9.16 12.64 -8.24
C VAL A 212 8.32 13.28 -7.13
N ARG A 213 8.65 13.01 -5.86
CA ARG A 213 7.98 13.60 -4.70
C ARG A 213 8.15 15.11 -4.66
N LEU A 214 9.38 15.60 -4.89
CA LEU A 214 9.66 17.05 -4.94
C LEU A 214 8.89 17.72 -6.08
N ALA A 215 8.91 17.14 -7.27
CA ALA A 215 8.18 17.65 -8.42
C ALA A 215 6.66 17.72 -8.17
N ALA A 216 6.10 16.81 -7.37
CA ALA A 216 4.71 16.81 -6.95
C ALA A 216 4.39 17.71 -5.74
N GLY A 217 5.35 18.55 -5.27
CA GLY A 217 5.15 19.48 -4.16
C GLY A 217 5.35 18.88 -2.77
N LEU A 218 6.16 17.82 -2.64
CA LEU A 218 6.48 17.12 -1.39
C LEU A 218 5.25 16.57 -0.63
N PRO A 219 4.30 15.89 -1.30
CA PRO A 219 3.18 15.33 -0.57
C PRO A 219 3.65 14.34 0.51
N PRO A 220 2.92 14.21 1.63
CA PRO A 220 3.23 13.20 2.64
C PRO A 220 3.13 11.81 2.01
N LEU A 221 4.09 10.92 2.35
CA LEU A 221 4.10 9.55 1.85
C LEU A 221 3.17 8.65 2.68
N VAL A 222 1.89 8.95 2.66
CA VAL A 222 0.80 8.15 3.23
C VAL A 222 -0.17 7.76 2.12
N THR A 223 -1.04 6.78 2.34
CA THR A 223 -2.09 6.42 1.37
C THR A 223 -3.08 7.59 1.20
N PRO A 224 -3.41 8.00 -0.04
CA PRO A 224 -3.03 7.40 -1.33
C PRO A 224 -1.74 7.97 -1.95
N THR A 225 -1.20 9.08 -1.47
CA THR A 225 -0.11 9.85 -2.11
C THR A 225 1.19 9.05 -2.21
N SER A 226 1.50 8.18 -1.24
CA SER A 226 2.65 7.27 -1.33
C SER A 226 2.55 6.33 -2.53
N GLN A 227 1.36 5.81 -2.83
CA GLN A 227 1.13 4.94 -3.98
C GLN A 227 1.25 5.72 -5.29
N ILE A 228 0.71 6.94 -5.35
CA ILE A 228 0.78 7.82 -6.52
C ILE A 228 2.24 8.14 -6.87
N VAL A 229 3.02 8.56 -5.87
CA VAL A 229 4.45 8.88 -6.05
C VAL A 229 5.25 7.64 -6.42
N GLY A 230 5.00 6.49 -5.78
CA GLY A 230 5.68 5.23 -6.06
C GLY A 230 5.41 4.72 -7.47
N ALA A 231 4.15 4.70 -7.90
CA ALA A 231 3.77 4.30 -9.24
C ALA A 231 4.41 5.21 -10.29
N GLN A 232 4.42 6.52 -10.06
CA GLN A 232 5.04 7.46 -10.98
C GLN A 232 6.57 7.32 -11.02
N ALA A 233 7.22 7.01 -9.91
CA ALA A 233 8.66 6.71 -9.89
C ALA A 233 9.00 5.47 -10.72
N VAL A 234 8.18 4.42 -10.63
CA VAL A 234 8.30 3.22 -11.48
C VAL A 234 8.09 3.58 -12.96
N ASN A 235 7.06 4.35 -13.29
CA ASN A 235 6.83 4.79 -14.67
C ASN A 235 8.01 5.59 -15.22
N CYS A 236 8.59 6.51 -14.44
CA CYS A 236 9.77 7.28 -14.85
C CYS A 236 11.01 6.39 -15.05
N ALA A 237 11.22 5.37 -14.17
CA ALA A 237 12.31 4.42 -14.33
C ALA A 237 12.16 3.57 -15.62
N LEU A 238 10.93 3.15 -15.93
CA LEU A 238 10.60 2.48 -17.19
C LEU A 238 10.80 3.39 -18.41
N ASP A 239 10.40 4.65 -18.33
CA ASP A 239 10.63 5.62 -19.39
C ASP A 239 12.13 5.72 -19.71
N ILE A 240 12.97 5.91 -18.69
CA ILE A 240 14.42 6.01 -18.83
C ILE A 240 15.01 4.73 -19.43
N LYS A 241 14.62 3.56 -18.91
CA LYS A 241 15.06 2.26 -19.44
C LYS A 241 14.74 2.09 -20.92
N ASN A 242 13.59 2.63 -21.35
CA ASN A 242 13.14 2.58 -22.75
C ASN A 242 13.64 3.75 -23.60
N GLY A 243 14.62 4.53 -23.13
CA GLY A 243 15.19 5.68 -23.83
C GLY A 243 14.22 6.87 -24.00
N LYS A 244 13.16 6.92 -23.19
CA LYS A 244 12.18 8.01 -23.17
C LYS A 244 12.52 9.01 -22.05
N PRO A 245 12.17 10.29 -22.20
CA PRO A 245 12.33 11.24 -21.11
C PRO A 245 11.36 10.92 -19.95
N MET A 246 11.75 11.27 -18.72
CA MET A 246 10.89 11.15 -17.55
C MET A 246 9.53 11.82 -17.78
N TYR A 247 8.49 11.22 -17.22
CA TYR A 247 7.10 11.66 -17.38
C TYR A 247 6.55 11.51 -18.80
N SER A 248 7.08 10.58 -19.61
CA SER A 248 6.44 10.15 -20.86
C SER A 248 5.17 9.33 -20.60
N ASN A 249 5.18 8.55 -19.51
CA ASN A 249 4.01 7.86 -18.98
C ASN A 249 3.62 8.48 -17.63
N VAL A 250 2.44 9.06 -17.56
CA VAL A 250 1.92 9.70 -16.34
C VAL A 250 0.57 9.08 -15.98
N SER A 251 0.43 8.65 -14.73
CA SER A 251 -0.84 8.15 -14.25
C SER A 251 -1.87 9.26 -14.03
N ASN A 252 -3.16 8.96 -14.23
CA ASN A 252 -4.23 9.93 -14.01
C ASN A 252 -4.21 10.52 -12.59
N GLN A 253 -3.89 9.68 -11.60
CA GLN A 253 -3.80 10.11 -10.20
C GLN A 253 -2.62 11.06 -9.97
N PHE A 254 -1.48 10.87 -10.66
CA PHE A 254 -0.37 11.80 -10.58
C PHE A 254 -0.71 13.14 -11.26
N VAL A 255 -1.42 13.10 -12.38
CA VAL A 255 -1.99 14.30 -13.02
C VAL A 255 -2.89 15.06 -12.05
N ALA A 256 -3.83 14.37 -11.41
CA ALA A 256 -4.75 14.95 -10.42
C ALA A 256 -4.01 15.53 -9.20
N LEU A 257 -2.98 14.84 -8.70
CA LEU A 257 -2.13 15.32 -7.60
C LEU A 257 -1.42 16.64 -7.99
N VAL A 258 -0.73 16.65 -9.14
CA VAL A 258 0.00 17.81 -9.65
C VAL A 258 -0.95 18.97 -9.96
N LYS A 259 -2.16 18.68 -10.43
CA LYS A 259 -3.20 19.66 -10.71
C LYS A 259 -3.71 20.37 -9.45
N GLY A 260 -3.71 19.69 -8.28
CA GLY A 260 -4.17 20.23 -7.01
C GLY A 260 -5.48 19.60 -6.50
N GLU A 261 -5.97 18.54 -7.13
CA GLU A 261 -7.23 17.87 -6.75
C GLU A 261 -7.14 17.15 -5.39
N TYR A 262 -5.93 16.88 -4.88
CA TYR A 262 -5.69 16.31 -3.54
C TYR A 262 -5.46 17.39 -2.47
N GLY A 263 -5.66 18.68 -2.80
CA GLY A 263 -5.45 19.81 -1.91
C GLY A 263 -4.03 20.40 -2.02
N LYS A 264 -3.76 21.39 -1.14
CA LYS A 264 -2.48 22.10 -1.14
C LYS A 264 -1.33 21.20 -0.71
N THR A 265 -0.25 21.28 -1.47
CA THR A 265 1.00 20.57 -1.17
C THR A 265 1.90 21.38 -0.24
N PRO A 266 2.80 20.74 0.57
CA PRO A 266 3.74 21.43 1.44
C PRO A 266 4.65 22.45 0.73
N VAL A 267 5.05 22.13 -0.51
CA VAL A 267 5.80 23.03 -1.39
C VAL A 267 4.97 23.26 -2.66
N PRO A 268 4.84 24.49 -3.14
CA PRO A 268 4.15 24.76 -4.40
C PRO A 268 4.75 23.95 -5.54
N VAL A 269 3.88 23.31 -6.33
CA VAL A 269 4.32 22.66 -7.59
C VAL A 269 4.73 23.73 -8.60
N ASP A 270 5.87 23.52 -9.26
CA ASP A 270 6.34 24.42 -10.33
C ASP A 270 5.27 24.60 -11.40
N PRO A 271 4.90 25.85 -11.78
CA PRO A 271 3.82 26.11 -12.74
C PRO A 271 4.08 25.53 -14.14
N GLU A 272 5.34 25.49 -14.60
CA GLU A 272 5.67 24.93 -15.92
C GLU A 272 5.61 23.41 -15.88
N PHE A 273 6.02 22.80 -14.76
CA PHE A 273 5.83 21.36 -14.55
C PHE A 273 4.35 21.01 -14.49
N ARG A 274 3.53 21.79 -13.76
CA ARG A 274 2.08 21.61 -13.71
C ARG A 274 1.45 21.73 -15.09
N LEU A 275 1.86 22.75 -15.88
CA LEU A 275 1.39 22.87 -17.25
C LEU A 275 1.72 21.64 -18.10
N LYS A 276 2.96 21.15 -17.99
CA LYS A 276 3.42 19.95 -18.72
C LYS A 276 2.60 18.70 -18.36
N ILE A 277 2.30 18.50 -17.08
CA ILE A 277 1.67 17.27 -16.57
C ILE A 277 0.14 17.36 -16.60
N ALA A 278 -0.43 18.48 -16.16
CA ALA A 278 -1.87 18.65 -15.92
C ALA A 278 -2.55 19.65 -16.88
N GLY A 279 -1.81 20.24 -17.81
CA GLY A 279 -2.36 21.17 -18.81
C GLY A 279 -2.75 22.55 -18.27
N THR A 280 -2.37 22.89 -17.05
CA THR A 280 -2.65 24.20 -16.40
C THR A 280 -1.46 24.65 -15.56
N ARG A 281 -1.24 25.98 -15.48
CA ARG A 281 -0.27 26.57 -14.53
C ARG A 281 -0.86 26.80 -13.16
N GLU A 282 -2.18 26.95 -13.08
CA GLU A 282 -2.89 27.22 -11.83
C GLU A 282 -3.26 25.95 -11.09
N GLU A 283 -3.28 26.01 -9.77
CA GLU A 283 -3.81 24.97 -8.91
C GLU A 283 -5.34 24.94 -9.04
N ILE A 284 -5.87 23.78 -9.40
CA ILE A 284 -7.33 23.57 -9.57
C ILE A 284 -7.76 22.47 -8.58
N PRO A 285 -8.40 22.88 -7.47
CA PRO A 285 -8.96 21.91 -6.51
C PRO A 285 -10.05 21.04 -7.13
N TYR A 286 -10.23 19.85 -6.56
CA TYR A 286 -11.33 18.98 -6.94
C TYR A 286 -12.68 19.64 -6.62
N ASP A 287 -13.55 19.71 -7.64
CA ASP A 287 -14.89 20.27 -7.52
C ASP A 287 -15.91 19.14 -7.26
N THR A 288 -16.26 18.94 -5.99
CA THR A 288 -17.21 17.90 -5.57
C THR A 288 -18.63 18.11 -6.13
N SER A 289 -18.97 19.33 -6.55
CA SER A 289 -20.29 19.62 -7.15
C SER A 289 -20.47 18.97 -8.53
N LYS A 290 -19.36 18.61 -9.18
CA LYS A 290 -19.34 17.94 -10.48
C LYS A 290 -19.24 16.42 -10.38
N TYR A 291 -19.25 15.87 -9.17
CA TYR A 291 -19.21 14.44 -8.98
C TYR A 291 -20.43 13.76 -9.62
N GLN A 292 -20.19 12.74 -10.42
CA GLN A 292 -21.22 11.90 -11.00
C GLN A 292 -21.07 10.48 -10.48
N MET A 293 -22.18 9.89 -10.05
CA MET A 293 -22.21 8.51 -9.61
C MET A 293 -21.80 7.58 -10.75
N GLN A 294 -21.18 6.46 -10.40
CA GLN A 294 -20.80 5.42 -11.35
C GLN A 294 -22.03 4.87 -12.08
N GLU A 295 -21.87 4.59 -13.38
CA GLU A 295 -22.92 3.91 -14.14
C GLU A 295 -23.19 2.51 -13.57
N ASN A 296 -24.47 2.18 -13.39
CA ASN A 296 -24.91 0.86 -12.96
C ASN A 296 -25.53 0.09 -14.13
N PRO A 297 -24.71 -0.59 -14.96
CA PRO A 297 -25.19 -1.25 -16.17
C PRO A 297 -26.06 -2.46 -15.88
N VAL A 298 -26.94 -2.77 -16.83
CA VAL A 298 -27.72 -3.99 -16.86
C VAL A 298 -26.92 -5.05 -17.60
N LEU A 299 -26.70 -6.21 -16.95
CA LEU A 299 -26.00 -7.37 -17.51
C LEU A 299 -26.99 -8.26 -18.25
N THR A 300 -27.21 -7.97 -19.53
CA THR A 300 -28.17 -8.71 -20.38
C THR A 300 -27.78 -10.16 -20.56
N GLU A 301 -26.47 -10.45 -20.58
CA GLU A 301 -25.89 -11.78 -20.67
C GLU A 301 -26.17 -12.67 -19.44
N PHE A 302 -26.50 -12.06 -18.30
CA PHE A 302 -26.83 -12.77 -17.06
C PHE A 302 -28.28 -12.58 -16.63
N GLY A 303 -29.19 -12.56 -17.60
CA GLY A 303 -30.64 -12.49 -17.34
C GLY A 303 -31.16 -11.09 -17.09
N GLY A 304 -30.44 -10.03 -17.49
CA GLY A 304 -30.89 -8.66 -17.40
C GLY A 304 -30.86 -8.07 -15.98
N VAL A 305 -30.01 -8.59 -15.10
CA VAL A 305 -29.85 -8.06 -13.74
C VAL A 305 -28.96 -6.81 -13.74
N LYS A 306 -29.20 -5.88 -12.81
CA LYS A 306 -28.29 -4.75 -12.60
C LYS A 306 -26.98 -5.25 -12.00
N LEU A 307 -25.87 -4.61 -12.39
CA LEU A 307 -24.55 -4.92 -11.83
C LEU A 307 -24.55 -4.73 -10.30
N ALA A 308 -25.07 -3.60 -9.80
CA ALA A 308 -25.33 -3.36 -8.39
C ALA A 308 -26.86 -3.44 -8.14
N GLU A 309 -27.29 -4.39 -7.32
CA GLU A 309 -28.71 -4.66 -7.01
C GLU A 309 -29.16 -4.09 -5.67
N ASN A 310 -28.23 -3.65 -4.84
CA ASN A 310 -28.52 -3.09 -3.52
C ASN A 310 -27.57 -1.93 -3.18
N GLU A 311 -27.88 -1.18 -2.14
CA GLU A 311 -27.14 0.01 -1.71
C GLU A 311 -25.67 -0.29 -1.40
N LYS A 312 -25.39 -1.45 -0.76
CA LYS A 312 -24.01 -1.88 -0.46
C LYS A 312 -23.18 -2.11 -1.73
N GLU A 313 -23.77 -2.74 -2.75
CA GLU A 313 -23.10 -2.96 -4.03
C GLU A 313 -22.90 -1.65 -4.80
N VAL A 314 -23.87 -0.71 -4.73
CA VAL A 314 -23.71 0.64 -5.27
C VAL A 314 -22.55 1.35 -4.58
N LEU A 315 -22.50 1.32 -3.25
CA LEU A 315 -21.41 1.93 -2.49
C LEU A 315 -20.03 1.31 -2.82
N LEU A 316 -19.98 0.00 -3.03
CA LEU A 316 -18.75 -0.67 -3.48
C LEU A 316 -18.30 -0.17 -4.86
N MET A 317 -19.24 0.06 -5.79
CA MET A 317 -18.92 0.61 -7.11
C MET A 317 -18.41 2.04 -7.02
N GLU A 318 -18.97 2.86 -6.12
CA GLU A 318 -18.51 4.23 -5.91
C GLU A 318 -17.10 4.30 -5.30
N LEU A 319 -16.82 3.46 -4.32
CA LEU A 319 -15.55 3.46 -3.60
C LEU A 319 -14.42 2.73 -4.36
N PHE A 320 -14.75 1.69 -5.14
CA PHE A 320 -13.78 0.81 -5.81
C PHE A 320 -14.23 0.45 -7.23
N PRO A 321 -14.44 1.40 -8.13
CA PRO A 321 -15.18 1.21 -9.39
C PRO A 321 -14.67 0.04 -10.24
N ALA A 322 -13.35 -0.06 -10.46
CA ALA A 322 -12.79 -1.13 -11.29
C ALA A 322 -12.87 -2.51 -10.62
N VAL A 323 -12.47 -2.60 -9.35
CA VAL A 323 -12.44 -3.87 -8.61
C VAL A 323 -13.86 -4.37 -8.35
N ALA A 324 -14.76 -3.48 -7.92
CA ALA A 324 -16.15 -3.83 -7.64
C ALA A 324 -16.89 -4.28 -8.90
N LYS A 325 -16.68 -3.62 -10.04
CA LYS A 325 -17.28 -4.03 -11.32
C LYS A 325 -16.90 -5.47 -11.68
N ASN A 326 -15.61 -5.79 -11.63
CA ASN A 326 -15.14 -7.15 -11.94
C ASN A 326 -15.67 -8.19 -10.94
N PHE A 327 -15.66 -7.87 -9.66
CA PHE A 327 -16.15 -8.75 -8.60
C PHE A 327 -17.64 -9.02 -8.71
N LEU A 328 -18.45 -7.96 -8.85
CA LEU A 328 -19.91 -8.08 -8.97
C LEU A 328 -20.30 -8.79 -10.26
N THR A 329 -19.63 -8.54 -11.39
CA THR A 329 -19.86 -9.28 -12.64
C THR A 329 -19.65 -10.76 -12.45
N LYS A 330 -18.51 -11.18 -11.85
CA LYS A 330 -18.25 -12.60 -11.55
C LYS A 330 -19.28 -13.21 -10.60
N GLN A 331 -19.75 -12.46 -9.61
CA GLN A 331 -20.81 -12.92 -8.72
C GLN A 331 -22.14 -13.14 -9.47
N LYS A 332 -22.55 -12.19 -10.34
CA LYS A 332 -23.78 -12.31 -11.13
C LYS A 332 -23.69 -13.48 -12.12
N GLU A 333 -22.53 -13.64 -12.78
CA GLU A 333 -22.24 -14.78 -13.64
C GLU A 333 -22.37 -16.11 -12.88
N ALA A 334 -21.70 -16.24 -11.74
CA ALA A 334 -21.74 -17.47 -10.94
C ALA A 334 -23.18 -17.80 -10.48
N ARG A 335 -23.95 -16.79 -10.05
CA ARG A 335 -25.36 -16.93 -9.67
C ARG A 335 -26.22 -17.38 -10.87
N TYR A 336 -26.03 -16.74 -12.02
CA TYR A 336 -26.72 -17.09 -13.26
C TYR A 336 -26.42 -18.53 -13.68
N MET A 337 -25.15 -18.93 -13.70
CA MET A 337 -24.74 -20.31 -14.05
C MET A 337 -25.26 -21.32 -13.04
N ALA A 338 -25.30 -21.03 -11.75
CA ALA A 338 -25.86 -21.93 -10.75
C ALA A 338 -27.36 -22.19 -10.95
N THR A 339 -28.12 -21.16 -11.35
CA THR A 339 -29.56 -21.28 -11.62
C THR A 339 -29.89 -21.90 -12.99
N HIS A 340 -28.96 -21.82 -13.96
CA HIS A 340 -29.22 -22.27 -15.34
C HIS A 340 -28.40 -23.51 -15.77
N LYS A 341 -27.60 -24.11 -14.88
CA LYS A 341 -26.83 -25.34 -15.13
C LYS A 341 -27.69 -26.54 -15.61
N ALA A 342 -28.97 -26.54 -15.30
CA ALA A 342 -29.90 -27.60 -15.73
C ALA A 342 -30.33 -27.46 -17.19
N THR A 343 -30.19 -26.29 -17.83
CA THR A 343 -30.71 -26.03 -19.19
C THR A 343 -29.62 -26.08 -20.28
N GLN A 344 -28.33 -25.99 -19.92
CA GLN A 344 -27.22 -25.92 -20.88
C GLN A 344 -26.56 -27.25 -21.26
N ALA A 345 -27.04 -28.39 -20.78
CA ALA A 345 -26.49 -29.68 -21.17
C ALA A 345 -26.82 -30.11 -22.64
N GLN A 346 -27.46 -29.25 -23.43
CA GLN A 346 -27.90 -29.58 -24.78
C GLN A 346 -27.53 -28.60 -25.91
N GLN A 347 -26.60 -27.69 -25.73
CA GLN A 347 -26.11 -26.91 -26.89
C GLN A 347 -24.57 -26.94 -26.96
N SER A 348 -24.10 -27.80 -27.86
CA SER A 348 -22.70 -27.88 -28.30
C SER A 348 -22.29 -26.56 -28.98
N VAL A 349 -21.24 -25.95 -28.48
CA VAL A 349 -20.63 -24.72 -29.04
C VAL A 349 -19.86 -25.12 -30.31
N GLU A 350 -20.28 -24.60 -31.46
CA GLU A 350 -19.43 -24.53 -32.65
C GLU A 350 -18.25 -23.60 -32.39
N VAL A 351 -17.06 -24.16 -32.33
CA VAL A 351 -15.80 -23.42 -32.26
C VAL A 351 -15.55 -22.77 -33.62
N GLN A 352 -15.75 -21.46 -33.72
CA GLN A 352 -15.31 -20.71 -34.90
C GLN A 352 -13.78 -20.71 -34.95
N LYS A 353 -13.23 -21.22 -36.07
CA LYS A 353 -11.80 -21.15 -36.38
C LYS A 353 -11.35 -19.69 -36.45
N GLU A 354 -10.40 -19.30 -35.62
CA GLU A 354 -9.79 -17.98 -35.65
C GLU A 354 -8.93 -17.80 -36.90
N GLU A 355 -9.18 -16.72 -37.68
CA GLU A 355 -8.30 -16.32 -38.75
C GLU A 355 -6.98 -15.73 -38.20
N PRO A 356 -5.84 -15.94 -38.88
CA PRO A 356 -4.55 -15.41 -38.45
C PRO A 356 -4.56 -13.88 -38.40
N ILE A 357 -4.01 -13.33 -37.30
CA ILE A 357 -3.95 -11.89 -37.06
C ILE A 357 -2.93 -11.28 -38.01
N THR A 358 -3.38 -10.41 -38.92
CA THR A 358 -2.52 -9.63 -39.79
C THR A 358 -2.66 -8.14 -39.44
N GLY A 359 -1.61 -7.52 -38.92
CA GLY A 359 -1.59 -6.10 -38.54
C GLY A 359 -0.54 -5.79 -37.49
N LYS A 360 -0.41 -4.50 -37.13
CA LYS A 360 0.43 -4.04 -36.03
C LYS A 360 -0.35 -4.18 -34.74
N VAL A 361 0.30 -4.71 -33.71
CA VAL A 361 -0.30 -4.89 -32.38
C VAL A 361 0.05 -3.69 -31.53
N VAL A 362 -0.92 -3.18 -30.78
CA VAL A 362 -0.71 -2.22 -29.69
C VAL A 362 -0.79 -3.03 -28.41
N GLU A 363 0.35 -3.19 -27.75
CA GLU A 363 0.46 -3.94 -26.49
C GLU A 363 0.49 -2.96 -25.31
N ALA A 364 -0.09 -3.38 -24.20
CA ALA A 364 0.06 -2.64 -22.96
C ALA A 364 1.53 -2.71 -22.50
N PRO A 365 2.16 -1.58 -22.15
CA PRO A 365 3.57 -1.55 -21.73
C PRO A 365 3.81 -2.18 -20.36
N MET A 366 2.74 -2.56 -19.67
CA MET A 366 2.76 -3.17 -18.32
C MET A 366 1.57 -4.11 -18.14
N PRO A 367 1.70 -5.15 -17.32
CA PRO A 367 0.55 -5.96 -16.93
C PRO A 367 -0.41 -5.18 -16.04
N GLY A 368 -1.69 -5.41 -16.21
CA GLY A 368 -2.75 -4.77 -15.46
C GLY A 368 -4.12 -5.28 -15.93
N ASN A 369 -5.16 -4.81 -15.28
CA ASN A 369 -6.52 -5.08 -15.70
C ASN A 369 -6.97 -4.01 -16.71
N ILE A 370 -7.66 -4.41 -17.77
CA ILE A 370 -8.27 -3.45 -18.68
C ILE A 370 -9.43 -2.78 -17.94
N PHE A 371 -9.25 -1.49 -17.63
CA PHE A 371 -10.27 -0.69 -16.96
C PHE A 371 -11.35 -0.22 -17.95
N LYS A 372 -10.91 0.30 -19.11
CA LYS A 372 -11.82 0.79 -20.14
C LYS A 372 -11.17 0.68 -21.52
N ILE A 373 -11.91 0.16 -22.48
CA ILE A 373 -11.53 0.20 -23.91
C ILE A 373 -12.19 1.44 -24.50
N LEU A 374 -11.39 2.29 -25.16
CA LEU A 374 -11.82 3.57 -25.70
C LEU A 374 -12.11 3.53 -27.20
N VAL A 375 -11.84 2.38 -27.84
CA VAL A 375 -12.01 2.16 -29.28
C VAL A 375 -12.75 0.84 -29.53
N LYS A 376 -13.34 0.70 -30.69
CA LYS A 376 -13.99 -0.53 -31.15
C LYS A 376 -13.46 -0.96 -32.53
N PRO A 377 -13.62 -2.22 -32.93
CA PRO A 377 -13.29 -2.65 -34.27
C PRO A 377 -13.98 -1.76 -35.33
N GLY A 378 -13.20 -1.27 -36.28
CA GLY A 378 -13.67 -0.34 -37.29
C GLY A 378 -13.30 1.13 -37.08
N ASP A 379 -12.94 1.55 -35.86
CA ASP A 379 -12.54 2.92 -35.56
C ASP A 379 -11.20 3.26 -36.20
N VAL A 380 -11.04 4.52 -36.60
CA VAL A 380 -9.75 5.05 -37.06
C VAL A 380 -9.06 5.74 -35.91
N VAL A 381 -7.81 5.35 -35.64
CA VAL A 381 -6.99 5.91 -34.57
C VAL A 381 -5.77 6.64 -35.12
N SER A 382 -5.37 7.70 -34.45
CA SER A 382 -4.14 8.45 -34.73
C SER A 382 -2.99 7.95 -33.86
N LYS A 383 -1.75 8.12 -34.28
CA LYS A 383 -0.59 7.90 -33.42
C LYS A 383 -0.65 8.83 -32.20
N GLY A 384 -0.48 8.26 -30.98
CA GLY A 384 -0.61 8.96 -29.71
C GLY A 384 -2.03 9.05 -29.17
N GLN A 385 -3.03 8.55 -29.88
CA GLN A 385 -4.41 8.52 -29.40
C GLN A 385 -4.59 7.46 -28.32
N ASN A 386 -5.26 7.82 -27.21
CA ASN A 386 -5.64 6.85 -26.17
C ASN A 386 -6.60 5.80 -26.74
N VAL A 387 -6.26 4.51 -26.59
CA VAL A 387 -7.05 3.39 -27.10
C VAL A 387 -7.66 2.54 -26.00
N LEU A 388 -7.03 2.52 -24.81
CA LEU A 388 -7.59 1.88 -23.62
C LEU A 388 -7.01 2.51 -22.35
N VAL A 389 -7.69 2.29 -21.23
CA VAL A 389 -7.22 2.61 -19.88
C VAL A 389 -6.93 1.29 -19.19
N LEU A 390 -5.69 1.14 -18.72
CA LEU A 390 -5.20 -0.01 -17.97
C LEU A 390 -5.15 0.33 -16.49
N GLU A 391 -5.74 -0.48 -15.64
CA GLU A 391 -5.52 -0.39 -14.20
C GLU A 391 -4.30 -1.24 -13.82
N ALA A 392 -3.26 -0.58 -13.35
CA ALA A 392 -2.09 -1.22 -12.75
C ALA A 392 -1.79 -0.56 -11.41
N MET A 393 -1.51 -1.34 -10.35
CA MET A 393 -1.29 -0.86 -8.97
C MET A 393 -2.44 -0.03 -8.38
N LYS A 394 -3.69 -0.33 -8.72
CA LYS A 394 -4.86 0.49 -8.38
C LYS A 394 -4.83 1.90 -8.97
N MET A 395 -4.03 2.10 -10.02
CA MET A 395 -3.87 3.35 -10.76
C MET A 395 -4.32 3.16 -12.20
N GLU A 396 -5.01 4.15 -12.74
CA GLU A 396 -5.43 4.17 -14.13
C GLU A 396 -4.32 4.75 -15.03
N ASN A 397 -3.87 3.98 -16.02
CA ASN A 397 -2.86 4.37 -16.98
C ASN A 397 -3.46 4.37 -18.40
N ASN A 398 -3.34 5.49 -19.09
CA ASN A 398 -3.78 5.61 -20.47
C ASN A 398 -2.79 4.91 -21.40
N ILE A 399 -3.27 3.99 -22.23
CA ILE A 399 -2.47 3.32 -23.26
C ILE A 399 -2.78 3.96 -24.60
N THR A 400 -1.74 4.49 -25.23
CA THR A 400 -1.83 5.17 -26.50
C THR A 400 -1.41 4.27 -27.66
N SER A 401 -1.99 4.49 -28.84
CA SER A 401 -1.57 3.81 -30.05
C SER A 401 -0.23 4.37 -30.58
N ASP A 402 0.75 3.51 -30.76
CA ASP A 402 2.00 3.86 -31.44
C ASP A 402 1.84 4.04 -32.96
N TYR A 403 0.67 3.70 -33.48
CA TYR A 403 0.40 3.69 -34.93
C TYR A 403 -0.90 4.45 -35.26
N ALA A 404 -0.92 5.07 -36.42
CA ALA A 404 -2.17 5.51 -37.03
C ALA A 404 -2.73 4.39 -37.90
N GLY A 405 -4.05 4.17 -37.84
CA GLY A 405 -4.68 3.12 -38.64
C GLY A 405 -6.12 2.81 -38.22
N LYS A 406 -6.68 1.78 -38.82
CA LYS A 406 -8.02 1.28 -38.44
C LYS A 406 -7.93 0.10 -37.51
N VAL A 407 -8.67 0.15 -36.42
CA VAL A 407 -8.77 -0.96 -35.45
C VAL A 407 -9.41 -2.15 -36.13
N LYS A 408 -8.68 -3.25 -36.26
CA LYS A 408 -9.18 -4.47 -36.89
C LYS A 408 -9.86 -5.38 -35.86
N ARG A 409 -9.24 -5.55 -34.69
CA ARG A 409 -9.72 -6.46 -33.63
C ARG A 409 -9.20 -6.00 -32.27
N ILE A 410 -9.91 -6.32 -31.21
CA ILE A 410 -9.51 -6.21 -29.80
C ILE A 410 -9.43 -7.63 -29.28
N LEU A 411 -8.30 -8.00 -28.67
CA LEU A 411 -8.01 -9.36 -28.20
C LEU A 411 -8.22 -9.46 -26.69
#